data_b7ab99129950c5ccaea470daba02a557
#
_entry.id   b7ab99129950c5ccaea470daba02a557
#
_cell.length_a   1.000
_cell.length_b   1.000
_cell.length_c   1.000
_cell.angle_alpha   90.00
_cell.angle_beta   90.00
_cell.angle_gamma   90.00
#
_symmetry.space_group_name_H-M   'P 1'
#
loop_
_entity.id
_entity.type
_entity.pdbx_description
1 polymer ?
#
loop_
_entity_poly.entity_id
_entity_poly.type
_entity_poly.pdbx_seq_one_letter_code
_entity_poly.pdbx_strand_id
1 'polypeptide(L)'
;KLSQLFQGEPKDRNDLVEVIADAEERDLIDQDTKDMIEGVLEIAELRVRDIMIPRSQMVTIEKSQPVDDFLPVIIESGHSRFPVINEDKDHVEGILLAKDLLPFGFGGHHASEPLQLEKILRPTVIVPESKRVDRLLKEFREERYHMAIVVDEFGGVSGLVTIEDILELIVGE
;
A
#
# COMPACT_ATOMS: atom_id res chain seq x y z
N LYS A 1 -29.25 -29.28 -6.10
CA LYS A 1 -28.95 -30.63 -6.67
C LYS A 1 -27.50 -30.72 -7.24
N LEU A 2 -26.67 -29.73 -7.04
CA LEU A 2 -25.22 -29.71 -7.40
C LEU A 2 -24.31 -30.01 -6.23
N SER A 3 -24.82 -30.07 -4.99
CA SER A 3 -24.08 -30.29 -3.76
C SER A 3 -23.52 -31.68 -3.52
N GLN A 4 -23.63 -32.57 -4.50
CA GLN A 4 -23.13 -33.96 -4.39
C GLN A 4 -21.87 -34.24 -5.21
N LEU A 5 -21.25 -33.22 -5.81
CA LEU A 5 -20.07 -33.41 -6.68
C LEU A 5 -18.73 -33.36 -5.94
N PHE A 6 -18.67 -32.84 -4.70
CA PHE A 6 -17.45 -32.82 -3.91
C PHE A 6 -17.44 -33.92 -2.84
N GLN A 7 -17.18 -35.15 -3.25
CA GLN A 7 -16.77 -36.23 -2.36
C GLN A 7 -15.24 -36.38 -2.24
N GLY A 8 -14.50 -35.31 -2.46
CA GLY A 8 -13.06 -35.30 -2.38
C GLY A 8 -12.48 -34.02 -1.74
N GLU A 9 -11.27 -34.08 -1.23
CA GLU A 9 -10.53 -32.92 -0.81
C GLU A 9 -10.27 -32.00 -2.00
N PRO A 10 -10.37 -30.63 -1.84
CA PRO A 10 -10.06 -29.70 -2.90
C PRO A 10 -8.62 -29.91 -3.39
N LYS A 11 -8.43 -30.01 -4.69
CA LYS A 11 -7.15 -30.33 -5.33
C LYS A 11 -6.45 -29.12 -5.91
N ASP A 12 -7.21 -28.09 -6.23
CA ASP A 12 -6.72 -26.85 -6.80
C ASP A 12 -7.48 -25.66 -6.23
N ARG A 13 -7.11 -24.46 -6.70
CA ARG A 13 -7.70 -23.21 -6.23
C ARG A 13 -9.19 -23.08 -6.61
N ASN A 14 -9.55 -23.54 -7.80
CA ASN A 14 -10.94 -23.48 -8.25
C ASN A 14 -11.84 -24.36 -7.38
N ASP A 15 -11.37 -25.55 -7.03
CA ASP A 15 -12.05 -26.44 -6.08
C ASP A 15 -12.23 -25.76 -4.71
N LEU A 16 -11.23 -25.03 -4.25
CA LEU A 16 -11.29 -24.29 -2.99
C LEU A 16 -12.32 -23.16 -3.04
N VAL A 17 -12.38 -22.39 -4.12
CA VAL A 17 -13.38 -21.33 -4.32
C VAL A 17 -14.80 -21.92 -4.34
N GLU A 18 -15.00 -23.08 -4.96
CA GLU A 18 -16.30 -23.76 -4.95
C GLU A 18 -16.71 -24.22 -3.56
N VAL A 19 -15.76 -24.72 -2.75
CA VAL A 19 -16.02 -25.09 -1.33
C VAL A 19 -16.45 -23.86 -0.52
N ILE A 20 -15.83 -22.71 -0.73
CA ILE A 20 -16.19 -21.46 -0.05
C ILE A 20 -17.58 -20.98 -0.49
N ALA A 21 -17.89 -21.07 -1.78
CA ALA A 21 -19.22 -20.73 -2.31
C ALA A 21 -20.32 -21.65 -1.72
N ASP A 22 -20.06 -22.95 -1.62
CA ASP A 22 -20.98 -23.91 -0.98
C ASP A 22 -21.19 -23.58 0.51
N ALA A 23 -20.12 -23.15 1.21
CA ALA A 23 -20.22 -22.75 2.62
C ALA A 23 -21.12 -21.52 2.79
N GLU A 24 -21.09 -20.57 1.88
CA GLU A 24 -21.96 -19.39 1.89
C GLU A 24 -23.41 -19.79 1.58
N GLU A 25 -23.66 -20.62 0.55
CA GLU A 25 -25.00 -21.15 0.24
C GLU A 25 -25.64 -21.93 1.40
N ARG A 26 -24.82 -22.50 2.28
CA ARG A 26 -25.27 -23.26 3.46
C ARG A 26 -25.33 -22.43 4.73
N ASP A 27 -25.21 -21.11 4.65
CA ASP A 27 -25.20 -20.18 5.79
C ASP A 27 -24.12 -20.49 6.84
N LEU A 28 -23.00 -21.11 6.47
CA LEU A 28 -21.85 -21.33 7.34
C LEU A 28 -20.98 -20.09 7.47
N ILE A 29 -20.96 -19.28 6.42
CA ILE A 29 -20.34 -17.94 6.37
C ILE A 29 -21.31 -17.00 5.65
N ASP A 30 -21.20 -15.71 5.93
CA ASP A 30 -21.94 -14.69 5.20
C ASP A 30 -21.21 -14.28 3.89
N GLN A 31 -21.87 -13.48 3.07
CA GLN A 31 -21.32 -13.03 1.79
C GLN A 31 -20.07 -12.19 1.99
N ASP A 32 -20.05 -11.27 2.97
CA ASP A 32 -18.90 -10.42 3.23
C ASP A 32 -17.66 -11.25 3.60
N THR A 33 -17.84 -12.28 4.42
CA THR A 33 -16.76 -13.23 4.75
C THR A 33 -16.25 -13.97 3.53
N LYS A 34 -17.15 -14.45 2.67
CA LYS A 34 -16.80 -15.09 1.40
C LYS A 34 -15.97 -14.16 0.52
N ASP A 35 -16.43 -12.92 0.31
CA ASP A 35 -15.76 -11.93 -0.52
C ASP A 35 -14.34 -11.61 0.00
N MET A 36 -14.18 -11.50 1.32
CA MET A 36 -12.86 -11.31 1.93
C MET A 36 -11.94 -12.52 1.72
N ILE A 37 -12.44 -13.75 1.83
CA ILE A 37 -11.64 -14.95 1.58
C ILE A 37 -11.21 -15.00 0.10
N GLU A 38 -12.10 -14.68 -0.83
CA GLU A 38 -11.79 -14.61 -2.26
C GLU A 38 -10.73 -13.53 -2.53
N GLY A 39 -10.83 -12.36 -1.88
CA GLY A 39 -9.83 -11.31 -1.95
C GLY A 39 -8.44 -11.77 -1.48
N VAL A 40 -8.37 -12.53 -0.39
CA VAL A 40 -7.09 -13.11 0.10
C VAL A 40 -6.50 -14.09 -0.93
N LEU A 41 -7.32 -14.91 -1.57
CA LEU A 41 -6.87 -15.81 -2.61
C LEU A 41 -6.38 -15.05 -3.86
N GLU A 42 -7.04 -13.95 -4.20
CA GLU A 42 -6.68 -13.12 -5.35
C GLU A 42 -5.32 -12.45 -5.19
N ILE A 43 -5.02 -11.86 -4.04
CA ILE A 43 -3.72 -11.19 -3.81
C ILE A 43 -2.53 -12.13 -3.96
N ALA A 44 -2.71 -13.44 -3.79
CA ALA A 44 -1.66 -14.43 -4.01
C ALA A 44 -1.26 -14.57 -5.49
N GLU A 45 -2.14 -14.18 -6.42
CA GLU A 45 -1.90 -14.23 -7.86
C GLU A 45 -1.38 -12.91 -8.44
N LEU A 46 -1.62 -11.80 -7.73
CA LEU A 46 -1.26 -10.46 -8.19
C LEU A 46 0.22 -10.15 -7.94
N ARG A 47 0.77 -9.33 -8.82
CA ARG A 47 2.08 -8.69 -8.68
C ARG A 47 1.92 -7.23 -8.30
N VAL A 48 2.93 -6.66 -7.69
CA VAL A 48 2.94 -5.25 -7.27
C VAL A 48 2.61 -4.31 -8.43
N ARG A 49 3.12 -4.59 -9.63
CA ARG A 49 2.81 -3.81 -10.84
C ARG A 49 1.33 -3.76 -11.20
N ASP A 50 0.55 -4.78 -10.79
CA ASP A 50 -0.88 -4.87 -11.11
C ASP A 50 -1.74 -3.94 -10.25
N ILE A 51 -1.22 -3.53 -9.09
CA ILE A 51 -1.97 -2.77 -8.08
C ILE A 51 -1.33 -1.43 -7.69
N MET A 52 -0.07 -1.19 -8.08
CA MET A 52 0.66 0.03 -7.69
C MET A 52 -0.02 1.29 -8.21
N ILE A 53 0.15 2.38 -7.46
CA ILE A 53 -0.11 3.72 -7.97
C ILE A 53 1.02 4.05 -8.95
N PRO A 54 0.73 4.30 -10.23
CA PRO A 54 1.76 4.53 -11.22
C PRO A 54 2.51 5.84 -10.97
N ARG A 55 3.75 5.90 -11.41
CA ARG A 55 4.65 7.06 -11.26
C ARG A 55 3.98 8.40 -11.60
N SER A 56 3.21 8.45 -12.66
CA SER A 56 2.53 9.68 -13.10
C SER A 56 1.50 10.20 -12.11
N GLN A 57 0.94 9.33 -11.28
CA GLN A 57 -0.08 9.66 -10.28
C GLN A 57 0.49 9.82 -8.87
N MET A 58 1.78 9.55 -8.67
CA MET A 58 2.41 9.73 -7.36
C MET A 58 2.40 11.20 -6.94
N VAL A 59 1.85 11.47 -5.75
CA VAL A 59 1.96 12.77 -5.08
C VAL A 59 3.28 12.78 -4.32
N THR A 60 4.21 13.63 -4.74
CA THR A 60 5.56 13.74 -4.18
C THR A 60 5.83 15.14 -3.68
N ILE A 61 6.81 15.28 -2.78
CA ILE A 61 7.31 16.56 -2.29
C ILE A 61 8.75 16.69 -2.75
N GLU A 62 9.08 17.84 -3.35
CA GLU A 62 10.46 18.16 -3.70
C GLU A 62 11.23 18.59 -2.43
N LYS A 63 12.39 17.99 -2.21
CA LYS A 63 13.23 18.22 -1.03
C LYS A 63 13.55 19.70 -0.78
N SER A 64 13.75 20.45 -1.84
CA SER A 64 14.10 21.89 -1.78
C SER A 64 12.90 22.82 -1.62
N GLN A 65 11.65 22.30 -1.71
CA GLN A 65 10.46 23.13 -1.53
C GLN A 65 10.35 23.65 -0.10
N PRO A 66 10.00 24.94 0.09
CA PRO A 66 9.64 25.45 1.40
C PRO A 66 8.31 24.84 1.88
N VAL A 67 8.13 24.82 3.20
CA VAL A 67 6.91 24.25 3.83
C VAL A 67 5.63 24.87 3.28
N ASP A 68 5.61 26.17 3.06
CA ASP A 68 4.45 26.90 2.56
C ASP A 68 4.00 26.45 1.16
N ASP A 69 4.90 25.87 0.38
CA ASP A 69 4.60 25.38 -0.96
C ASP A 69 4.07 23.93 -0.96
N PHE A 70 4.57 23.06 -0.09
CA PHE A 70 4.14 21.66 -0.06
C PHE A 70 3.01 21.37 0.95
N LEU A 71 2.85 22.19 1.99
CA LEU A 71 1.79 21.99 2.98
C LEU A 71 0.38 21.98 2.37
N PRO A 72 0.04 22.87 1.42
CA PRO A 72 -1.24 22.81 0.71
C PRO A 72 -1.44 21.49 -0.03
N VAL A 73 -0.40 20.93 -0.65
CA VAL A 73 -0.44 19.63 -1.35
C VAL A 73 -0.79 18.50 -0.37
N ILE A 74 -0.21 18.50 0.81
CA ILE A 74 -0.50 17.53 1.87
C ILE A 74 -1.96 17.63 2.31
N ILE A 75 -2.44 18.83 2.58
CA ILE A 75 -3.80 19.08 3.05
C ILE A 75 -4.83 18.69 1.98
N GLU A 76 -4.61 19.10 0.74
CA GLU A 76 -5.54 18.87 -0.36
C GLU A 76 -5.62 17.39 -0.77
N SER A 77 -4.49 16.69 -0.77
CA SER A 77 -4.45 15.26 -1.11
C SER A 77 -5.07 14.36 -0.05
N GLY A 78 -5.02 14.76 1.21
CA GLY A 78 -5.48 13.97 2.34
C GLY A 78 -4.65 12.71 2.63
N HIS A 79 -3.52 12.52 1.95
CA HIS A 79 -2.65 11.37 2.17
C HIS A 79 -1.87 11.51 3.48
N SER A 80 -1.49 10.39 4.06
CA SER A 80 -0.70 10.34 5.30
C SER A 80 0.80 10.30 5.05
N ARG A 81 1.24 9.85 3.87
CA ARG A 81 2.65 9.59 3.53
C ARG A 81 2.98 10.10 2.14
N PHE A 82 4.14 10.71 2.02
CA PHE A 82 4.60 11.34 0.79
C PHE A 82 6.06 10.97 0.52
N PRO A 83 6.37 10.41 -0.66
CA PRO A 83 7.75 10.33 -1.09
C PRO A 83 8.35 11.72 -1.25
N VAL A 84 9.51 11.95 -0.65
CA VAL A 84 10.30 13.16 -0.83
C VAL A 84 11.37 12.87 -1.87
N ILE A 85 11.36 13.64 -2.93
CA ILE A 85 12.24 13.46 -4.10
C ILE A 85 13.29 14.57 -4.15
N ASN A 86 14.36 14.29 -4.88
CA ASN A 86 15.40 15.26 -5.18
C ASN A 86 15.54 15.35 -6.70
N GLU A 87 15.09 16.45 -7.28
CA GLU A 87 15.06 16.79 -8.72
C GLU A 87 14.06 15.99 -9.54
N ASP A 88 14.01 14.67 -9.41
CA ASP A 88 13.05 13.81 -10.12
C ASP A 88 12.56 12.64 -9.27
N LYS A 89 11.54 11.93 -9.78
CA LYS A 89 10.90 10.82 -9.08
C LYS A 89 11.77 9.56 -8.99
N ASP A 90 12.89 9.47 -9.69
CA ASP A 90 13.83 8.35 -9.55
C ASP A 90 14.73 8.49 -8.31
N HIS A 91 14.82 9.72 -7.78
CA HIS A 91 15.63 10.02 -6.60
C HIS A 91 14.75 10.26 -5.37
N VAL A 92 14.26 9.18 -4.77
CA VAL A 92 13.48 9.25 -3.52
C VAL A 92 14.42 9.24 -2.33
N GLU A 93 14.45 10.37 -1.60
CA GLU A 93 15.31 10.57 -0.41
C GLU A 93 14.74 9.90 0.84
N GLY A 94 13.41 9.81 0.93
CA GLY A 94 12.73 9.23 2.08
C GLY A 94 11.23 9.44 2.00
N ILE A 95 10.54 9.05 3.07
CA ILE A 95 9.10 9.19 3.19
C ILE A 95 8.77 10.18 4.31
N LEU A 96 8.01 11.22 3.98
CA LEU A 96 7.44 12.15 4.94
C LEU A 96 6.10 11.63 5.43
N LEU A 97 5.94 11.51 6.75
CA LEU A 97 4.64 11.31 7.37
C LEU A 97 4.04 12.69 7.69
N ALA A 98 2.83 12.96 7.21
CA ALA A 98 2.15 14.24 7.44
C ALA A 98 2.07 14.60 8.94
N LYS A 99 1.82 13.60 9.81
CA LYS A 99 1.77 13.79 11.26
C LYS A 99 3.08 14.28 11.89
N ASP A 100 4.22 13.98 11.26
CA ASP A 100 5.53 14.39 11.79
C ASP A 100 5.80 15.89 11.60
N LEU A 101 4.93 16.61 10.87
CA LEU A 101 4.95 18.07 10.77
C LEU A 101 4.27 18.76 11.98
N LEU A 102 3.40 18.06 12.71
CA LEU A 102 2.63 18.67 13.82
C LEU A 102 3.52 19.30 14.91
N PRO A 103 4.68 18.74 15.30
CA PRO A 103 5.54 19.37 16.29
C PRO A 103 6.10 20.75 15.88
N PHE A 104 6.16 21.03 14.57
CA PHE A 104 6.70 22.27 14.01
C PHE A 104 5.65 23.37 13.78
N GLY A 105 4.38 23.06 14.10
CA GLY A 105 3.24 23.98 13.98
C GLY A 105 2.38 24.00 15.24
N PHE A 106 1.38 24.86 15.25
CA PHE A 106 0.31 24.91 16.27
C PHE A 106 0.76 24.84 17.73
N GLY A 107 1.91 25.45 18.06
CA GLY A 107 2.41 25.46 19.44
C GLY A 107 3.08 24.15 19.90
N GLY A 108 3.47 23.28 18.96
CA GLY A 108 4.26 22.09 19.25
C GLY A 108 5.63 22.40 19.83
N HIS A 109 6.33 21.39 20.34
CA HIS A 109 7.63 21.54 21.01
C HIS A 109 8.73 22.19 20.13
N HIS A 110 8.57 22.14 18.81
CA HIS A 110 9.50 22.70 17.83
C HIS A 110 8.89 23.85 17.02
N ALA A 111 7.82 24.50 17.51
CA ALA A 111 7.08 25.54 16.77
C ALA A 111 7.96 26.75 16.36
N SER A 112 9.04 27.01 17.07
CA SER A 112 10.00 28.09 16.76
C SER A 112 11.27 27.61 16.03
N GLU A 113 11.40 26.31 15.78
CA GLU A 113 12.57 25.76 15.09
C GLU A 113 12.30 25.66 13.57
N PRO A 114 13.31 25.93 12.73
CA PRO A 114 13.17 25.72 11.30
C PRO A 114 13.01 24.24 10.99
N LEU A 115 12.01 23.87 10.17
CA LEU A 115 11.81 22.51 9.71
C LEU A 115 12.98 22.08 8.81
N GLN A 116 13.62 20.99 9.18
CA GLN A 116 14.64 20.32 8.39
C GLN A 116 14.10 18.95 7.97
N LEU A 117 13.61 18.83 6.73
CA LEU A 117 12.97 17.61 6.23
C LEU A 117 13.83 16.36 6.43
N GLU A 118 15.14 16.46 6.19
CA GLU A 118 16.07 15.34 6.29
C GLU A 118 16.07 14.67 7.68
N LYS A 119 15.74 15.43 8.73
CA LYS A 119 15.72 14.91 10.10
C LYS A 119 14.46 14.13 10.45
N ILE A 120 13.39 14.31 9.70
CA ILE A 120 12.09 13.69 9.98
C ILE A 120 11.67 12.65 8.94
N LEU A 121 12.42 12.49 7.84
CA LEU A 121 12.13 11.49 6.84
C LEU A 121 12.32 10.08 7.38
N ARG A 122 11.38 9.20 7.01
CA ARG A 122 11.49 7.75 7.23
C ARG A 122 12.26 7.12 6.09
N PRO A 123 12.95 5.99 6.33
CA PRO A 123 13.66 5.26 5.28
C PRO A 123 12.72 4.84 4.15
N THR A 124 13.23 4.87 2.93
CA THR A 124 12.53 4.37 1.75
C THR A 124 12.68 2.86 1.65
N VAL A 125 11.56 2.15 1.51
CA VAL A 125 11.54 0.73 1.17
C VAL A 125 11.32 0.61 -0.33
N ILE A 126 12.14 -0.20 -1.00
CA ILE A 126 12.12 -0.40 -2.45
C ILE A 126 11.76 -1.84 -2.75
N VAL A 127 10.82 -2.04 -3.66
CA VAL A 127 10.38 -3.36 -4.11
C VAL A 127 10.31 -3.44 -5.63
N PRO A 128 10.62 -4.59 -6.24
CA PRO A 128 10.49 -4.75 -7.69
C PRO A 128 9.02 -4.90 -8.10
N GLU A 129 8.69 -4.48 -9.32
CA GLU A 129 7.37 -4.64 -9.94
C GLU A 129 6.86 -6.09 -9.92
N SER A 130 7.75 -7.06 -10.02
CA SER A 130 7.43 -8.48 -10.10
C SER A 130 7.12 -9.13 -8.76
N LYS A 131 7.28 -8.42 -7.65
CA LYS A 131 7.02 -8.97 -6.32
C LYS A 131 5.55 -9.34 -6.17
N ARG A 132 5.29 -10.48 -5.55
CA ARG A 132 3.92 -10.92 -5.24
C ARG A 132 3.31 -10.06 -4.13
N VAL A 133 2.04 -9.71 -4.31
CA VAL A 133 1.31 -8.84 -3.37
C VAL A 133 1.18 -9.48 -1.98
N ASP A 134 0.91 -10.79 -1.90
CA ASP A 134 0.82 -11.50 -0.63
C ASP A 134 2.16 -11.49 0.15
N ARG A 135 3.28 -11.57 -0.54
CA ARG A 135 4.61 -11.46 0.07
C ARG A 135 4.89 -10.06 0.58
N LEU A 136 4.52 -9.05 -0.20
CA LEU A 136 4.65 -7.66 0.24
C LEU A 136 3.80 -7.37 1.47
N LEU A 137 2.55 -7.85 1.49
CA LEU A 137 1.68 -7.69 2.67
C LEU A 137 2.30 -8.29 3.93
N LYS A 138 2.92 -9.46 3.80
CA LYS A 138 3.64 -10.08 4.91
C LYS A 138 4.80 -9.20 5.40
N GLU A 139 5.61 -8.66 4.48
CA GLU A 139 6.72 -7.78 4.81
C GLU A 139 6.25 -6.49 5.48
N PHE A 140 5.20 -5.85 4.95
CA PHE A 140 4.59 -4.68 5.58
C PHE A 140 4.24 -4.94 7.05
N ARG A 141 3.70 -6.12 7.35
CA ARG A 141 3.30 -6.49 8.72
C ARG A 141 4.50 -6.79 9.62
N GLU A 142 5.48 -7.52 9.12
CA GLU A 142 6.66 -7.95 9.88
C GLU A 142 7.60 -6.78 10.15
N GLU A 143 7.89 -5.96 9.14
CA GLU A 143 8.83 -4.85 9.21
C GLU A 143 8.16 -3.53 9.64
N ARG A 144 6.85 -3.49 9.77
CA ARG A 144 6.05 -2.34 10.24
C ARG A 144 6.23 -1.06 9.41
N TYR A 145 6.36 -1.18 8.10
CA TYR A 145 6.25 -0.05 7.19
C TYR A 145 4.94 -0.11 6.38
N HIS A 146 4.52 0.99 5.81
CA HIS A 146 3.19 1.14 5.19
C HIS A 146 3.23 1.54 3.72
N MET A 147 4.40 1.92 3.21
CA MET A 147 4.59 2.34 1.83
C MET A 147 5.90 1.78 1.28
N ALA A 148 5.87 1.34 0.04
CA ALA A 148 7.06 0.94 -0.71
C ALA A 148 7.10 1.65 -2.06
N ILE A 149 8.28 2.04 -2.48
CA ILE A 149 8.56 2.55 -3.82
C ILE A 149 8.81 1.36 -4.73
N VAL A 150 8.14 1.36 -5.87
CA VAL A 150 8.22 0.27 -6.85
C VAL A 150 9.19 0.65 -7.95
N VAL A 151 10.10 -0.26 -8.28
CA VAL A 151 11.11 -0.05 -9.32
C VAL A 151 11.03 -1.11 -10.42
N ASP A 152 11.37 -0.68 -11.63
CA ASP A 152 11.52 -1.55 -12.79
C ASP A 152 12.85 -2.31 -12.78
N GLU A 153 13.09 -3.11 -13.82
CA GLU A 153 14.32 -3.89 -14.01
C GLU A 153 15.58 -3.05 -14.21
N PHE A 154 15.44 -1.78 -14.54
CA PHE A 154 16.55 -0.81 -14.72
C PHE A 154 16.80 0.05 -13.48
N GLY A 155 16.01 -0.15 -12.42
CA GLY A 155 16.09 0.63 -11.19
C GLY A 155 15.34 1.97 -11.23
N GLY A 156 14.60 2.26 -12.31
CA GLY A 156 13.74 3.43 -12.39
C GLY A 156 12.47 3.26 -11.56
N VAL A 157 11.97 4.33 -10.97
CA VAL A 157 10.73 4.31 -10.19
C VAL A 157 9.53 4.15 -11.12
N SER A 158 8.77 3.07 -10.93
CA SER A 158 7.53 2.78 -11.65
C SER A 158 6.29 3.30 -10.96
N GLY A 159 6.32 3.39 -9.64
CA GLY A 159 5.20 3.79 -8.83
C GLY A 159 5.44 3.60 -7.34
N LEU A 160 4.36 3.55 -6.59
CA LEU A 160 4.37 3.21 -5.16
C LEU A 160 3.19 2.29 -4.83
N VAL A 161 3.29 1.61 -3.70
CA VAL A 161 2.23 0.76 -3.16
C VAL A 161 2.15 0.97 -1.65
N THR A 162 0.94 1.00 -1.12
CA THR A 162 0.68 1.11 0.32
C THR A 162 0.05 -0.16 0.86
N ILE A 163 0.15 -0.37 2.17
CA ILE A 163 -0.55 -1.48 2.83
C ILE A 163 -2.05 -1.30 2.72
N GLU A 164 -2.54 -0.07 2.77
CA GLU A 164 -3.96 0.28 2.65
C GLU A 164 -4.51 -0.19 1.31
N ASP A 165 -3.78 0.02 0.19
CA ASP A 165 -4.20 -0.43 -1.15
C ASP A 165 -4.35 -1.96 -1.20
N ILE A 166 -3.46 -2.71 -0.54
CA ILE A 166 -3.55 -4.18 -0.49
C ILE A 166 -4.73 -4.62 0.37
N LEU A 167 -4.94 -3.98 1.52
CA LEU A 167 -6.05 -4.32 2.41
C LEU A 167 -7.42 -4.04 1.76
N GLU A 168 -7.53 -2.99 0.96
CA GLU A 168 -8.74 -2.68 0.20
C GLU A 168 -9.10 -3.79 -0.81
N LEU A 169 -8.12 -4.44 -1.42
CA LEU A 169 -8.36 -5.61 -2.28
C LEU A 169 -8.97 -6.81 -1.52
N ILE A 170 -8.75 -6.89 -0.22
CA ILE A 170 -9.26 -7.97 0.62
C ILE A 170 -10.65 -7.61 1.18
N VAL A 171 -10.79 -6.42 1.75
CA VAL A 171 -12.00 -6.03 2.50
C VAL A 171 -13.02 -5.25 1.67
N GLY A 172 -12.65 -4.79 0.47
CA GLY A 172 -13.46 -3.87 -0.33
C GLY A 172 -13.47 -2.44 0.22
N GLU A 173 -14.14 -1.55 -0.51
CA GLU A 173 -14.34 -0.14 -0.09
C GLU A 173 -15.30 -0.01 1.10
#